data_de7f66800ee0a4dde1ea2a3a1486d760
#
_entry.id   de7f66800ee0a4dde1ea2a3a1486d760
#
_cell.length_a   1.000
_cell.length_b   1.000
_cell.length_c   1.000
_cell.angle_alpha   90.00
_cell.angle_beta   90.00
_cell.angle_gamma   90.00
#
_symmetry.space_group_name_H-M   'P 1'
#
loop_
_entity.id
_entity.type
_entity.pdbx_description
1 polymer ?
#
loop_
_entity_poly.entity_id
_entity_poly.type
_entity_poly.pdbx_seq_one_letter_code
_entity_poly.pdbx_strand_id
1 'polypeptide(L)'
;YNKTYPLKDTCFQTVNPNNPAELLAEEKEVMDKLLLSFQQSEKLRRHMSFLMRKGKLYLPYNGNLLIHGCIPVDENGEMESFEIEGERLSGRELLDVFEYHVRRAFDHKESTEDISTDLVWYLWTGKYSSLFGKRAMTTFERYFIEDKASHKEEKNPYYYLREDVDMIRKMLKDFGLNPDEGRIINGHTPVKEIDGEDPIK
;
A
#
# COMPACT_ATOMS: atom_id res chain seq x y z
N TYR A 1 7.46 0.64 18.50
CA TYR A 1 6.69 0.80 19.73
C TYR A 1 7.61 0.63 20.93
N ASN A 2 7.59 1.60 21.87
CA ASN A 2 8.35 1.50 23.13
C ASN A 2 7.46 0.94 24.26
N LYS A 3 6.57 0.01 23.93
CA LYS A 3 5.63 -0.59 24.88
C LYS A 3 5.66 -2.10 24.76
N THR A 4 5.63 -2.81 25.89
CA THR A 4 5.47 -4.25 25.96
C THR A 4 4.00 -4.56 26.23
N TYR A 5 3.44 -5.51 25.48
CA TYR A 5 2.06 -5.96 25.63
C TYR A 5 2.00 -7.45 25.94
N PRO A 6 1.10 -7.89 26.82
CA PRO A 6 0.80 -9.31 26.96
C PRO A 6 0.10 -9.82 25.70
N LEU A 7 0.47 -11.02 25.25
CA LEU A 7 -0.19 -11.67 24.13
C LEU A 7 -1.45 -12.41 24.61
N LYS A 8 -2.51 -12.35 23.82
CA LYS A 8 -3.74 -13.16 24.02
C LYS A 8 -3.49 -14.64 23.83
N ASP A 9 -2.57 -14.95 22.93
CA ASP A 9 -2.25 -16.31 22.50
C ASP A 9 -0.75 -16.51 22.49
N THR A 10 -0.32 -17.71 22.85
CA THR A 10 1.09 -18.12 22.91
C THR A 10 1.44 -19.11 21.79
N CYS A 11 0.81 -18.98 20.63
CA CYS A 11 1.02 -19.85 19.46
C CYS A 11 2.44 -19.78 18.85
N PHE A 12 3.34 -19.05 19.46
CA PHE A 12 4.74 -18.89 19.02
C PHE A 12 5.72 -19.85 19.70
N GLN A 13 5.24 -20.96 20.24
CA GLN A 13 6.07 -21.94 20.98
C GLN A 13 7.16 -22.59 20.13
N THR A 14 6.97 -22.65 18.82
CA THR A 14 7.91 -23.20 17.85
C THR A 14 8.96 -22.19 17.36
N VAL A 15 8.77 -20.91 17.66
CA VAL A 15 9.67 -19.85 17.21
C VAL A 15 10.98 -19.88 18.00
N ASN A 16 12.10 -20.03 17.29
CA ASN A 16 13.42 -19.87 17.86
C ASN A 16 13.77 -18.39 18.00
N PRO A 17 13.90 -17.82 19.22
CA PRO A 17 14.20 -16.40 19.40
C PRO A 17 15.52 -15.93 18.77
N ASN A 18 16.49 -16.85 18.58
CA ASN A 18 17.77 -16.55 17.99
C ASN A 18 17.74 -16.63 16.44
N ASN A 19 16.74 -17.31 15.88
CA ASN A 19 16.51 -17.40 14.44
C ASN A 19 14.99 -17.45 14.17
N PRO A 20 14.27 -16.33 14.32
CA PRO A 20 12.80 -16.33 14.28
C PRO A 20 12.20 -16.62 12.90
N ALA A 21 13.01 -16.61 11.84
CA ALA A 21 12.58 -16.97 10.49
C ALA A 21 12.71 -18.48 10.20
N GLU A 22 13.33 -19.26 11.11
CA GLU A 22 13.47 -20.69 10.95
C GLU A 22 12.13 -21.40 11.20
N LEU A 23 11.71 -22.20 10.22
CA LEU A 23 10.49 -22.98 10.30
C LEU A 23 10.80 -24.43 10.68
N LEU A 24 9.94 -25.05 11.47
CA LEU A 24 9.97 -26.51 11.63
C LEU A 24 9.65 -27.21 10.31
N ALA A 25 10.01 -28.49 10.19
CA ALA A 25 9.80 -29.26 8.96
C ALA A 25 8.31 -29.27 8.54
N GLU A 26 7.40 -29.42 9.50
CA GLU A 26 5.95 -29.43 9.27
C GLU A 26 5.43 -28.05 8.87
N GLU A 27 5.95 -26.99 9.48
CA GLU A 27 5.61 -25.61 9.13
C GLU A 27 6.10 -25.27 7.70
N LYS A 28 7.32 -25.71 7.37
CA LYS A 28 7.87 -25.56 6.03
C LYS A 28 7.02 -26.29 5.00
N GLU A 29 6.58 -27.53 5.28
CA GLU A 29 5.70 -28.27 4.37
C GLU A 29 4.39 -27.54 4.09
N VAL A 30 3.78 -26.93 5.13
CA VAL A 30 2.56 -26.11 4.97
C VAL A 30 2.85 -24.87 4.11
N MET A 31 3.94 -24.17 4.39
CA MET A 31 4.32 -22.98 3.59
C MET A 31 4.61 -23.32 2.13
N ASP A 32 5.33 -24.43 1.86
CA ASP A 32 5.60 -24.90 0.51
C ASP A 32 4.30 -25.25 -0.24
N LYS A 33 3.34 -25.90 0.42
CA LYS A 33 2.00 -26.19 -0.16
C LYS A 33 1.22 -24.92 -0.47
N LEU A 34 1.24 -23.95 0.43
CA LEU A 34 0.58 -22.65 0.21
C LEU A 34 1.22 -21.93 -0.98
N LEU A 35 2.53 -21.83 -1.03
CA LEU A 35 3.25 -21.20 -2.13
C LEU A 35 2.91 -21.84 -3.48
N LEU A 36 2.98 -23.18 -3.56
CA LEU A 36 2.62 -23.92 -4.75
C LEU A 36 1.16 -23.69 -5.16
N SER A 37 0.24 -23.64 -4.20
CA SER A 37 -1.18 -23.37 -4.46
C SER A 37 -1.40 -22.00 -5.14
N PHE A 38 -0.70 -20.98 -4.70
CA PHE A 38 -0.76 -19.65 -5.33
C PHE A 38 -0.09 -19.65 -6.70
N GLN A 39 1.10 -20.22 -6.82
CA GLN A 39 1.88 -20.23 -8.06
C GLN A 39 1.20 -21.05 -9.17
N GLN A 40 0.51 -22.16 -8.84
CA GLN A 40 -0.16 -23.03 -9.78
C GLN A 40 -1.60 -22.65 -10.08
N SER A 41 -2.15 -21.65 -9.40
CA SER A 41 -3.52 -21.20 -9.62
C SER A 41 -3.66 -20.50 -10.98
N GLU A 42 -4.20 -21.21 -11.96
CA GLU A 42 -4.49 -20.66 -13.30
C GLU A 42 -5.44 -19.46 -13.23
N LYS A 43 -6.48 -19.54 -12.38
CA LYS A 43 -7.43 -18.45 -12.18
C LYS A 43 -6.73 -17.19 -11.65
N LEU A 44 -5.88 -17.33 -10.63
CA LEU A 44 -5.12 -16.20 -10.08
C LEU A 44 -4.20 -15.60 -11.15
N ARG A 45 -3.47 -16.44 -11.88
CA ARG A 45 -2.58 -16.00 -12.97
C ARG A 45 -3.32 -15.22 -14.05
N ARG A 46 -4.52 -15.65 -14.44
CA ARG A 46 -5.36 -14.93 -15.41
C ARG A 46 -5.80 -13.57 -14.89
N HIS A 47 -6.21 -13.50 -13.61
CA HIS A 47 -6.60 -12.23 -12.98
C HIS A 47 -5.42 -11.27 -12.87
N MET A 48 -4.26 -11.74 -12.41
CA MET A 48 -3.06 -10.92 -12.31
C MET A 48 -2.59 -10.44 -13.70
N SER A 49 -2.60 -11.30 -14.71
CA SER A 49 -2.28 -10.92 -16.09
C SER A 49 -3.24 -9.86 -16.64
N PHE A 50 -4.52 -9.94 -16.31
CA PHE A 50 -5.49 -8.90 -16.68
C PHE A 50 -5.17 -7.59 -15.98
N LEU A 51 -4.90 -7.64 -14.66
CA LEU A 51 -4.56 -6.47 -13.85
C LEU A 51 -3.30 -5.77 -14.38
N MET A 52 -2.25 -6.53 -14.72
CA MET A 52 -1.01 -5.97 -15.28
C MET A 52 -1.23 -5.34 -16.65
N ARG A 53 -2.12 -5.87 -17.48
CA ARG A 53 -2.40 -5.29 -18.81
C ARG A 53 -3.31 -4.07 -18.78
N LYS A 54 -4.24 -3.98 -17.83
CA LYS A 54 -5.31 -2.97 -17.80
C LYS A 54 -5.25 -2.05 -16.60
N GLY A 55 -4.69 -2.52 -15.48
CA GLY A 55 -4.56 -1.73 -14.26
C GLY A 55 -3.48 -0.66 -14.36
N LYS A 56 -3.64 0.37 -13.56
CA LYS A 56 -2.73 1.50 -13.39
C LYS A 56 -2.71 1.90 -11.92
N LEU A 57 -1.59 2.41 -11.42
CA LEU A 57 -1.55 3.04 -10.09
C LEU A 57 -2.31 4.36 -10.08
N TYR A 58 -2.31 5.07 -11.21
CA TYR A 58 -3.13 6.25 -11.43
C TYR A 58 -3.55 6.35 -12.92
N LEU A 59 -4.61 7.07 -13.20
CA LEU A 59 -5.11 7.26 -14.55
C LEU A 59 -5.64 8.70 -14.72
N PRO A 60 -4.96 9.57 -15.50
CA PRO A 60 -5.54 10.79 -15.99
C PRO A 60 -6.61 10.45 -17.04
N TYR A 61 -7.84 10.84 -16.78
CA TYR A 61 -8.94 10.59 -17.71
C TYR A 61 -9.97 11.73 -17.70
N ASN A 62 -10.30 12.24 -18.85
CA ASN A 62 -11.28 13.32 -19.04
C ASN A 62 -11.05 14.52 -18.10
N GLY A 63 -9.78 14.96 -17.99
CA GLY A 63 -9.40 16.08 -17.14
C GLY A 63 -9.31 15.76 -15.64
N ASN A 64 -9.60 14.53 -15.23
CA ASN A 64 -9.57 14.10 -13.84
C ASN A 64 -8.42 13.13 -13.58
N LEU A 65 -7.97 13.06 -12.34
CA LEU A 65 -7.02 12.07 -11.82
C LEU A 65 -7.75 10.99 -11.06
N LEU A 66 -7.68 9.76 -11.56
CA LEU A 66 -8.22 8.58 -10.88
C LEU A 66 -7.08 7.85 -10.18
N ILE A 67 -7.23 7.60 -8.88
CA ILE A 67 -6.27 6.86 -8.05
C ILE A 67 -7.01 5.86 -7.16
N HIS A 68 -6.31 4.82 -6.69
CA HIS A 68 -6.93 3.86 -5.77
C HIS A 68 -7.05 4.44 -4.35
N GLY A 69 -5.94 4.84 -3.73
CA GLY A 69 -5.86 5.27 -2.33
C GLY A 69 -5.55 6.75 -2.19
N CYS A 70 -4.28 7.11 -2.14
CA CYS A 70 -3.84 8.48 -1.93
C CYS A 70 -2.56 8.80 -2.71
N ILE A 71 -2.24 10.08 -2.79
CA ILE A 71 -0.89 10.57 -3.05
C ILE A 71 -0.32 10.91 -1.67
N PRO A 72 0.78 10.26 -1.22
CA PRO A 72 1.31 10.50 0.12
C PRO A 72 1.73 11.95 0.32
N VAL A 73 1.23 12.55 1.40
CA VAL A 73 1.60 13.92 1.82
C VAL A 73 1.97 13.97 3.29
N ASP A 74 2.70 15.00 3.66
CA ASP A 74 2.98 15.35 5.04
C ASP A 74 1.81 16.14 5.69
N GLU A 75 2.00 16.57 6.93
CA GLU A 75 0.98 17.33 7.69
C GLU A 75 0.71 18.74 7.11
N ASN A 76 1.57 19.23 6.23
CA ASN A 76 1.42 20.53 5.57
C ASN A 76 0.83 20.40 4.16
N GLY A 77 0.50 19.18 3.71
CA GLY A 77 -0.01 18.92 2.37
C GLY A 77 1.06 18.92 1.27
N GLU A 78 2.34 18.88 1.63
CA GLU A 78 3.42 18.72 0.67
C GLU A 78 3.61 17.24 0.34
N MET A 79 3.81 16.91 -0.95
CA MET A 79 3.99 15.53 -1.39
C MET A 79 5.24 14.91 -0.75
N GLU A 80 5.05 13.83 0.00
CA GLU A 80 6.15 13.10 0.63
C GLU A 80 7.02 12.43 -0.43
N SER A 81 8.34 12.43 -0.19
CA SER A 81 9.29 11.78 -1.08
C SER A 81 9.80 10.48 -0.48
N PHE A 82 10.06 9.52 -1.36
CA PHE A 82 10.62 8.23 -1.04
C PHE A 82 11.86 7.98 -1.90
N GLU A 83 12.92 7.42 -1.30
CA GLU A 83 14.16 7.12 -1.99
C GLU A 83 14.14 5.71 -2.56
N ILE A 84 14.33 5.59 -3.87
CA ILE A 84 14.42 4.32 -4.59
C ILE A 84 15.68 4.37 -5.45
N GLU A 85 16.59 3.41 -5.26
CA GLU A 85 17.86 3.28 -6.02
C GLU A 85 18.71 4.58 -6.03
N GLY A 86 18.65 5.36 -4.95
CA GLY A 86 19.40 6.61 -4.80
C GLY A 86 18.69 7.85 -5.37
N GLU A 87 17.54 7.69 -5.98
CA GLU A 87 16.70 8.79 -6.46
C GLU A 87 15.58 9.11 -5.47
N ARG A 88 15.38 10.38 -5.19
CA ARG A 88 14.35 10.88 -4.28
C ARG A 88 13.12 11.34 -5.07
N LEU A 89 12.08 10.52 -5.04
CA LEU A 89 10.91 10.64 -5.89
C LEU A 89 9.67 11.02 -5.06
N SER A 90 8.76 11.79 -5.66
CA SER A 90 7.48 12.16 -5.04
C SER A 90 6.38 12.26 -6.11
N GLY A 91 5.13 12.34 -5.68
CA GLY A 91 3.98 12.55 -6.54
C GLY A 91 3.93 11.60 -7.73
N ARG A 92 3.79 12.15 -8.94
CA ARG A 92 3.68 11.38 -10.18
C ARG A 92 4.91 10.50 -10.44
N GLU A 93 6.11 11.05 -10.28
CA GLU A 93 7.36 10.31 -10.55
C GLU A 93 7.48 9.07 -9.65
N LEU A 94 7.10 9.20 -8.38
CA LEU A 94 7.09 8.07 -7.43
C LEU A 94 6.10 6.98 -7.89
N LEU A 95 4.90 7.36 -8.34
CA LEU A 95 3.91 6.39 -8.81
C LEU A 95 4.35 5.73 -10.13
N ASP A 96 5.00 6.45 -11.01
CA ASP A 96 5.54 5.91 -12.27
C ASP A 96 6.63 4.85 -11.99
N VAL A 97 7.54 5.12 -11.04
CA VAL A 97 8.59 4.17 -10.65
C VAL A 97 7.99 2.95 -9.92
N PHE A 98 7.02 3.15 -9.03
CA PHE A 98 6.30 2.03 -8.42
C PHE A 98 5.59 1.15 -9.48
N GLU A 99 4.90 1.75 -10.45
CA GLU A 99 4.25 0.99 -11.52
C GLU A 99 5.26 0.21 -12.36
N TYR A 100 6.40 0.79 -12.67
CA TYR A 100 7.50 0.10 -13.37
C TYR A 100 7.95 -1.15 -12.59
N HIS A 101 8.24 -1.02 -11.29
CA HIS A 101 8.70 -2.13 -10.48
C HIS A 101 7.63 -3.21 -10.27
N VAL A 102 6.35 -2.85 -10.13
CA VAL A 102 5.25 -3.83 -10.06
C VAL A 102 5.18 -4.68 -11.34
N ARG A 103 5.32 -4.06 -12.51
CA ARG A 103 5.32 -4.78 -13.79
C ARG A 103 6.55 -5.65 -13.93
N ARG A 104 7.72 -5.11 -13.58
CA ARG A 104 8.98 -5.86 -13.61
C ARG A 104 8.93 -7.09 -12.71
N ALA A 105 8.46 -6.97 -11.46
CA ALA A 105 8.29 -8.10 -10.55
C ALA A 105 7.33 -9.16 -11.09
N PHE A 106 6.28 -8.75 -11.81
CA PHE A 106 5.35 -9.67 -12.44
C PHE A 106 5.97 -10.43 -13.62
N ASP A 107 6.79 -9.76 -14.43
CA ASP A 107 7.40 -10.34 -15.63
C ASP A 107 8.61 -11.21 -15.30
N HIS A 108 9.41 -10.87 -14.26
CA HIS A 108 10.64 -11.54 -13.84
C HIS A 108 10.39 -12.48 -12.65
N LYS A 109 9.66 -13.56 -12.88
CA LYS A 109 9.21 -14.51 -11.84
C LYS A 109 10.32 -15.37 -11.23
N GLU A 110 11.51 -15.34 -11.79
CA GLU A 110 12.62 -16.21 -11.39
C GLU A 110 13.45 -15.63 -10.24
N SER A 111 13.34 -14.34 -9.97
CA SER A 111 14.01 -13.70 -8.85
C SER A 111 13.01 -13.24 -7.81
N THR A 112 13.19 -13.69 -6.57
CA THR A 112 12.46 -13.22 -5.40
C THR A 112 13.28 -12.25 -4.54
N GLU A 113 14.56 -12.08 -4.88
CA GLU A 113 15.52 -11.25 -4.16
C GLU A 113 15.94 -10.06 -5.03
N ASP A 114 14.97 -9.20 -5.36
CA ASP A 114 15.23 -7.96 -6.07
C ASP A 114 14.35 -6.83 -5.55
N ILE A 115 14.78 -5.60 -5.79
CA ILE A 115 14.08 -4.38 -5.35
C ILE A 115 12.65 -4.30 -5.86
N SER A 116 12.35 -4.89 -7.02
CA SER A 116 11.00 -4.85 -7.59
C SER A 116 10.03 -5.68 -6.75
N THR A 117 10.46 -6.86 -6.31
CA THR A 117 9.68 -7.72 -5.39
C THR A 117 9.51 -7.04 -4.03
N ASP A 118 10.57 -6.43 -3.49
CA ASP A 118 10.52 -5.70 -2.23
C ASP A 118 9.55 -4.50 -2.31
N LEU A 119 9.54 -3.77 -3.43
CA LEU A 119 8.63 -2.65 -3.64
C LEU A 119 7.17 -3.10 -3.79
N VAL A 120 6.88 -4.28 -4.37
CA VAL A 120 5.52 -4.84 -4.36
C VAL A 120 5.05 -5.09 -2.93
N TRP A 121 5.90 -5.68 -2.08
CA TRP A 121 5.60 -5.84 -0.66
C TRP A 121 5.44 -4.49 0.06
N TYR A 122 6.34 -3.54 -0.22
CA TYR A 122 6.26 -2.20 0.32
C TYR A 122 4.95 -1.49 -0.02
N LEU A 123 4.44 -1.62 -1.25
CA LEU A 123 3.15 -1.05 -1.65
C LEU A 123 1.98 -1.59 -0.84
N TRP A 124 2.10 -2.78 -0.27
CA TRP A 124 1.09 -3.35 0.62
C TRP A 124 1.14 -2.77 2.05
N THR A 125 2.31 -2.38 2.54
CA THR A 125 2.55 -2.10 3.96
C THR A 125 3.18 -0.75 4.26
N GLY A 126 3.77 -0.11 3.26
CA GLY A 126 4.62 1.05 3.43
C GLY A 126 3.86 2.36 3.58
N LYS A 127 4.37 3.25 4.42
CA LYS A 127 3.73 4.55 4.72
C LYS A 127 3.67 5.51 3.53
N TYR A 128 4.56 5.35 2.55
CA TYR A 128 4.58 6.15 1.32
C TYR A 128 3.85 5.46 0.15
N SER A 129 3.14 4.37 0.44
CA SER A 129 2.37 3.68 -0.58
C SER A 129 1.08 4.42 -0.91
N SER A 130 0.86 4.67 -2.19
CA SER A 130 -0.41 5.18 -2.72
C SER A 130 -1.56 4.16 -2.61
N LEU A 131 -1.25 2.87 -2.44
CA LEU A 131 -2.25 1.81 -2.33
C LEU A 131 -2.65 1.54 -0.89
N PHE A 132 -1.71 1.61 0.05
CA PHE A 132 -1.95 1.33 1.46
C PHE A 132 -2.60 2.52 2.20
N GLY A 133 -2.14 3.74 1.95
CA GLY A 133 -2.73 4.98 2.47
C GLY A 133 -2.71 5.14 4.00
N LYS A 134 -1.84 4.42 4.69
CA LYS A 134 -1.68 4.45 6.16
C LYS A 134 -0.20 4.49 6.51
N ARG A 135 0.11 4.97 7.71
CA ARG A 135 1.49 5.05 8.22
C ARG A 135 2.00 3.75 8.81
N ALA A 136 1.11 2.88 9.27
CA ALA A 136 1.45 1.58 9.84
C ALA A 136 0.29 0.58 9.68
N MET A 137 0.67 -0.70 9.58
CA MET A 137 -0.26 -1.83 9.60
C MET A 137 -0.28 -2.42 11.02
N THR A 138 -1.46 -2.70 11.56
CA THR A 138 -1.65 -3.26 12.91
C THR A 138 -2.28 -4.66 12.89
N THR A 139 -1.91 -5.47 11.92
CA THR A 139 -2.49 -6.81 11.77
C THR A 139 -2.12 -7.72 12.94
N PHE A 140 -0.85 -7.74 13.35
CA PHE A 140 -0.41 -8.55 14.48
C PHE A 140 -1.05 -8.10 15.78
N GLU A 141 -1.10 -6.80 16.02
CA GLU A 141 -1.71 -6.22 17.20
C GLU A 141 -3.18 -6.62 17.33
N ARG A 142 -3.92 -6.63 16.24
CA ARG A 142 -5.34 -7.05 16.22
C ARG A 142 -5.54 -8.51 16.56
N TYR A 143 -4.64 -9.37 16.11
CA TYR A 143 -4.72 -10.80 16.38
C TYR A 143 -4.23 -11.14 17.79
N PHE A 144 -3.16 -10.56 18.27
CA PHE A 144 -2.41 -11.06 19.43
C PHE A 144 -2.43 -10.15 20.65
N ILE A 145 -2.93 -8.91 20.55
CA ILE A 145 -2.96 -7.96 21.68
C ILE A 145 -4.40 -7.57 21.99
N GLU A 146 -4.78 -7.54 23.28
CA GLU A 146 -6.13 -7.13 23.70
C GLU A 146 -6.32 -5.62 23.71
N ASP A 147 -5.25 -4.88 24.03
CA ASP A 147 -5.31 -3.42 24.11
C ASP A 147 -5.65 -2.81 22.75
N LYS A 148 -6.89 -2.35 22.60
CA LYS A 148 -7.40 -1.74 21.38
C LYS A 148 -6.66 -0.47 20.97
N ALA A 149 -5.94 0.18 21.90
CA ALA A 149 -5.12 1.35 21.55
C ALA A 149 -3.97 0.97 20.61
N SER A 150 -3.47 -0.28 20.69
CA SER A 150 -2.46 -0.80 19.74
C SER A 150 -3.01 -1.10 18.36
N HIS A 151 -4.34 -1.18 18.19
CA HIS A 151 -4.99 -1.49 16.92
C HIS A 151 -5.23 -0.25 16.04
N LYS A 152 -4.89 0.94 16.53
CA LYS A 152 -5.11 2.18 15.79
C LYS A 152 -4.13 2.30 14.64
N GLU A 153 -4.66 2.37 13.44
CA GLU A 153 -3.91 2.66 12.22
C GLU A 153 -4.06 4.13 11.86
N GLU A 154 -2.95 4.82 11.79
CA GLU A 154 -2.91 6.22 11.40
C GLU A 154 -2.97 6.33 9.87
N LYS A 155 -3.95 7.08 9.36
CA LYS A 155 -4.08 7.33 7.93
C LYS A 155 -3.05 8.37 7.48
N ASN A 156 -2.70 8.33 6.19
CA ASN A 156 -1.91 9.41 5.59
C ASN A 156 -2.68 10.74 5.69
N PRO A 157 -2.01 11.86 5.95
CA PRO A 157 -2.65 13.19 6.05
C PRO A 157 -3.50 13.57 4.84
N TYR A 158 -3.24 13.02 3.65
CA TYR A 158 -4.09 13.17 2.48
C TYR A 158 -5.59 13.06 2.79
N TYR A 159 -5.98 12.09 3.63
CA TYR A 159 -7.39 11.86 3.95
C TYR A 159 -8.02 12.93 4.84
N TYR A 160 -7.21 13.73 5.51
CA TYR A 160 -7.67 14.87 6.32
C TYR A 160 -7.60 16.18 5.55
N LEU A 161 -6.64 16.27 4.59
CA LEU A 161 -6.34 17.49 3.84
C LEU A 161 -7.00 17.52 2.45
N ARG A 162 -7.79 16.53 2.09
CA ARG A 162 -8.40 16.45 0.74
C ARG A 162 -9.43 17.57 0.43
N GLU A 163 -9.74 18.42 1.40
CA GLU A 163 -10.51 19.66 1.22
C GLU A 163 -9.60 20.89 1.00
N ASP A 164 -8.29 20.73 1.14
CA ASP A 164 -7.32 21.78 0.85
C ASP A 164 -7.14 21.97 -0.66
N VAL A 165 -7.71 23.06 -1.15
CA VAL A 165 -7.73 23.39 -2.59
C VAL A 165 -6.32 23.58 -3.15
N ASP A 166 -5.41 24.17 -2.38
CA ASP A 166 -4.05 24.43 -2.84
C ASP A 166 -3.24 23.14 -2.95
N MET A 167 -3.41 22.22 -2.01
CA MET A 167 -2.83 20.88 -2.09
C MET A 167 -3.35 20.14 -3.33
N ILE A 168 -4.66 20.12 -3.56
CA ILE A 168 -5.26 19.44 -4.71
C ILE A 168 -4.78 20.04 -6.03
N ARG A 169 -4.68 21.36 -6.12
CA ARG A 169 -4.15 22.05 -7.30
C ARG A 169 -2.70 21.68 -7.59
N LYS A 170 -1.85 21.61 -6.55
CA LYS A 170 -0.45 21.14 -6.68
C LYS A 170 -0.39 19.73 -7.25
N MET A 171 -1.20 18.82 -6.73
CA MET A 171 -1.27 17.44 -7.21
C MET A 171 -1.72 17.37 -8.67
N LEU A 172 -2.83 18.01 -9.02
CA LEU A 172 -3.33 18.01 -10.41
C LEU A 172 -2.27 18.53 -11.39
N LYS A 173 -1.56 19.59 -11.02
CA LYS A 173 -0.48 20.15 -11.82
C LYS A 173 0.68 19.17 -11.99
N ASP A 174 1.09 18.47 -10.94
CA ASP A 174 2.14 17.45 -10.96
C ASP A 174 1.80 16.32 -11.95
N PHE A 175 0.53 15.93 -12.00
CA PHE A 175 0.03 14.93 -12.95
C PHE A 175 -0.30 15.49 -14.35
N GLY A 176 0.03 16.76 -14.63
CA GLY A 176 -0.17 17.41 -15.94
C GLY A 176 -1.63 17.72 -16.26
N LEU A 177 -2.48 17.87 -15.23
CA LEU A 177 -3.89 18.22 -15.36
C LEU A 177 -4.13 19.71 -15.08
N ASN A 178 -5.27 20.23 -15.55
CA ASN A 178 -5.69 21.60 -15.25
C ASN A 178 -6.07 21.69 -13.74
N PRO A 179 -5.35 22.51 -12.95
CA PRO A 179 -5.59 22.60 -11.50
C PRO A 179 -6.93 23.26 -11.12
N ASP A 180 -7.54 24.02 -12.04
CA ASP A 180 -8.78 24.75 -11.76
C ASP A 180 -10.05 24.00 -12.19
N GLU A 181 -9.92 23.01 -13.08
CA GLU A 181 -11.05 22.26 -13.64
C GLU A 181 -11.01 20.77 -13.25
N GLY A 182 -9.81 20.24 -13.03
CA GLY A 182 -9.60 18.82 -12.70
C GLY A 182 -10.17 18.42 -11.35
N ARG A 183 -10.39 17.12 -11.21
CA ARG A 183 -10.83 16.50 -9.95
C ARG A 183 -9.91 15.31 -9.64
N ILE A 184 -9.72 15.01 -8.36
CA ILE A 184 -9.13 13.75 -7.92
C ILE A 184 -10.26 12.82 -7.50
N ILE A 185 -10.31 11.64 -8.09
CA ILE A 185 -11.29 10.60 -7.78
C ILE A 185 -10.54 9.43 -7.17
N ASN A 186 -10.77 9.17 -5.88
CA ASN A 186 -10.12 8.07 -5.18
C ASN A 186 -11.12 7.12 -4.52
N GLY A 187 -10.72 5.86 -4.37
CA GLY A 187 -11.46 4.79 -3.69
C GLY A 187 -10.88 4.48 -2.31
N HIS A 188 -10.56 3.21 -2.07
CA HIS A 188 -9.91 2.65 -0.87
C HIS A 188 -10.66 2.87 0.46
N THR A 189 -11.10 4.09 0.76
CA THR A 189 -11.85 4.42 1.97
C THR A 189 -13.31 4.66 1.57
N PRO A 190 -14.24 3.77 1.96
CA PRO A 190 -15.66 3.95 1.67
C PRO A 190 -16.19 5.23 2.31
N VAL A 191 -17.05 5.94 1.60
CA VAL A 191 -17.80 7.05 2.14
C VAL A 191 -18.87 6.51 3.09
N LYS A 192 -18.96 7.08 4.26
CA LYS A 192 -19.92 6.68 5.28
C LYS A 192 -21.14 7.61 5.27
N GLU A 193 -21.97 7.46 4.26
CA GLU A 193 -23.21 8.25 4.13
C GLU A 193 -24.10 8.16 5.39
N ILE A 194 -24.09 7.01 6.08
CA ILE A 194 -24.84 6.82 7.33
C ILE A 194 -24.34 7.74 8.46
N ASP A 195 -23.08 8.16 8.40
CA ASP A 195 -22.46 9.10 9.34
C ASP A 195 -22.56 10.56 8.82
N GLY A 196 -23.26 10.79 7.69
CA GLY A 196 -23.44 12.11 7.08
C GLY A 196 -22.22 12.59 6.27
N GLU A 197 -21.33 11.68 5.89
CA GLU A 197 -20.15 12.02 5.08
C GLU A 197 -20.55 12.27 3.62
N ASP A 198 -20.13 13.44 3.07
CA ASP A 198 -20.34 13.76 1.65
C ASP A 198 -19.23 13.10 0.79
N PRO A 199 -19.59 12.41 -0.30
CA PRO A 199 -18.61 11.87 -1.25
C PRO A 199 -17.87 12.95 -2.06
N ILE A 200 -18.40 14.16 -2.13
CA ILE A 200 -17.78 15.31 -2.79
C ILE A 200 -17.16 16.19 -1.71
N LYS A 201 -15.87 16.40 -1.81
CA LYS A 201 -15.05 17.21 -0.89
C LYS A 201 -14.56 18.47 -1.60
#